data_22ace726b52b506543fc15e2ea3fa0dd
#
_entry.id   22ace726b52b506543fc15e2ea3fa0dd
#
_cell.length_a   1.000
_cell.length_b   1.000
_cell.length_c   1.000
_cell.angle_alpha   90.00
_cell.angle_beta   90.00
_cell.angle_gamma   90.00
#
_symmetry.space_group_name_H-M   'P 1'
#
loop_
_entity.id
_entity.type
_entity.pdbx_description
1 polymer ?
#
loop_
_entity_poly.entity_id
_entity_poly.type
_entity_poly.pdbx_seq_one_letter_code
_entity_poly.pdbx_strand_id
1 'polypeptide(L)'
;MIKMKRLLDVGIKKLEESILEMGSLASESVEFSIDSYLQGQDSSKEALKKSKAINSLNDDINELAFELIARYQPVASDLRFIKSCFEIAYTLSRFGRYAYDITLVTHEFGKLKKCDKSAVEKAGKHTCLLYTSPSPRD
;
A
#
# COMPACT_ATOMS: atom_id res chain seq x y z
N MET A 1 -28.92 -15.53 -12.90
CA MET A 1 -28.21 -14.35 -13.41
C MET A 1 -28.17 -13.20 -12.39
N ILE A 2 -29.28 -12.74 -11.86
CA ILE A 2 -29.34 -11.69 -10.84
C ILE A 2 -28.55 -12.08 -9.58
N LYS A 3 -28.63 -13.33 -9.16
CA LYS A 3 -27.90 -13.84 -7.99
C LYS A 3 -26.37 -13.81 -8.19
N MET A 4 -25.88 -14.18 -9.37
CA MET A 4 -24.46 -14.14 -9.70
C MET A 4 -23.92 -12.71 -9.72
N LYS A 5 -24.66 -11.80 -10.32
CA LYS A 5 -24.29 -10.36 -10.34
C LYS A 5 -24.21 -9.79 -8.93
N ARG A 6 -25.15 -10.14 -8.07
CA ARG A 6 -25.17 -9.70 -6.67
C ARG A 6 -23.96 -10.21 -5.89
N LEU A 7 -23.59 -11.47 -6.10
CA LEU A 7 -22.40 -12.05 -5.45
C LEU A 7 -21.11 -11.43 -5.98
N LEU A 8 -21.05 -11.15 -7.27
CA LEU A 8 -19.93 -10.42 -7.86
C LEU A 8 -19.80 -9.01 -7.26
N ASP A 9 -20.90 -8.29 -7.11
CA ASP A 9 -20.90 -6.95 -6.53
C ASP A 9 -20.39 -6.97 -5.07
N VAL A 10 -20.76 -7.99 -4.30
CA VAL A 10 -20.26 -8.19 -2.93
C VAL A 10 -18.75 -8.40 -2.94
N GLY A 11 -18.25 -9.23 -3.86
CA GLY A 11 -16.82 -9.47 -4.01
C GLY A 11 -16.04 -8.24 -4.43
N ILE A 12 -16.58 -7.45 -5.35
CA ILE A 12 -15.95 -6.19 -5.80
C ILE A 12 -15.88 -5.20 -4.64
N LYS A 13 -16.93 -5.09 -3.83
CA LYS A 13 -16.92 -4.23 -2.65
C LYS A 13 -15.86 -4.68 -1.65
N LYS A 14 -15.70 -5.98 -1.46
CA LYS A 14 -14.68 -6.53 -0.59
C LYS A 14 -13.26 -6.20 -1.10
N LEU A 15 -13.03 -6.27 -2.42
CA LEU A 15 -11.78 -5.82 -3.04
C LEU A 15 -11.51 -4.35 -2.75
N GLU A 16 -12.51 -3.51 -2.92
CA GLU A 16 -12.40 -2.06 -2.67
C GLU A 16 -11.99 -1.80 -1.21
N GLU A 17 -12.66 -2.44 -0.26
CA GLU A 17 -12.34 -2.30 1.16
C GLU A 17 -10.92 -2.76 1.47
N SER A 18 -10.49 -3.87 0.88
CA SER A 18 -9.13 -4.41 1.07
C SER A 18 -8.05 -3.49 0.49
N ILE A 19 -8.32 -2.90 -0.68
CA ILE A 19 -7.43 -1.91 -1.29
C ILE A 19 -7.29 -0.68 -0.40
N LEU A 20 -8.40 -0.17 0.15
CA LEU A 20 -8.38 0.98 1.05
C LEU A 20 -7.60 0.68 2.35
N GLU A 21 -7.79 -0.51 2.91
CA GLU A 21 -7.04 -0.96 4.09
C GLU A 21 -5.54 -1.03 3.78
N MET A 22 -5.18 -1.64 2.66
CA MET A 22 -3.80 -1.77 2.22
C MET A 22 -3.14 -0.40 2.02
N GLY A 23 -3.88 0.52 1.43
CA GLY A 23 -3.42 1.89 1.24
C GLY A 23 -3.17 2.64 2.53
N SER A 24 -4.05 2.48 3.50
CA SER A 24 -3.88 3.06 4.84
C SER A 24 -2.62 2.52 5.52
N LEU A 25 -2.40 1.21 5.44
CA LEU A 25 -1.19 0.57 5.98
C LEU A 25 0.08 1.03 5.28
N ALA A 26 0.03 1.19 3.96
CA ALA A 26 1.18 1.66 3.18
C ALA A 26 1.55 3.10 3.56
N SER A 27 0.57 3.98 3.68
CA SER A 27 0.77 5.37 4.11
C SER A 27 1.37 5.42 5.52
N GLU A 28 0.80 4.67 6.45
CA GLU A 28 1.30 4.56 7.82
C GLU A 28 2.76 4.06 7.86
N SER A 29 3.08 3.05 7.04
CA SER A 29 4.45 2.52 6.95
C SER A 29 5.46 3.55 6.47
N VAL A 30 5.09 4.34 5.46
CA VAL A 30 5.96 5.41 4.93
C VAL A 30 6.18 6.48 5.98
N GLU A 31 5.12 6.96 6.63
CA GLU A 31 5.22 7.96 7.70
C GLU A 31 6.11 7.45 8.84
N PHE A 32 5.88 6.22 9.28
CA PHE A 32 6.66 5.59 10.33
C PHE A 32 8.14 5.51 9.98
N SER A 33 8.47 5.10 8.75
CA SER A 33 9.86 4.96 8.32
C SER A 33 10.57 6.31 8.24
N ILE A 34 9.88 7.34 7.75
CA ILE A 34 10.44 8.68 7.65
C ILE A 34 10.67 9.28 9.04
N ASP A 35 9.72 9.15 9.94
CA ASP A 35 9.87 9.60 11.33
C ASP A 35 11.03 8.90 12.02
N SER A 36 11.16 7.60 11.84
CA SER A 36 12.28 6.81 12.39
C SER A 36 13.62 7.30 11.85
N TYR A 37 13.69 7.58 10.55
CA TYR A 37 14.89 8.11 9.92
C TYR A 37 15.25 9.48 10.47
N LEU A 38 14.28 10.39 10.58
CA LEU A 38 14.49 11.74 11.09
C LEU A 38 14.96 11.74 12.56
N GLN A 39 14.42 10.84 13.37
CA GLN A 39 14.78 10.69 14.79
C GLN A 39 16.08 9.90 14.99
N GLY A 40 16.50 9.17 13.97
CA GLY A 40 17.69 8.30 14.04
C GLY A 40 17.47 7.05 14.90
N GLN A 41 16.23 6.58 15.00
CA GLN A 41 15.89 5.38 15.75
C GLN A 41 15.87 4.15 14.85
N ASP A 42 16.39 3.03 15.35
CA ASP A 42 16.31 1.75 14.64
C ASP A 42 14.94 1.12 14.86
N SER A 43 14.11 1.19 13.84
CA SER A 43 12.75 0.65 13.83
C SER A 43 12.58 -0.41 12.74
N SER A 44 13.67 -1.01 12.28
CA SER A 44 13.66 -1.94 11.14
C SER A 44 12.80 -3.19 11.40
N LYS A 45 12.77 -3.70 12.62
CA LYS A 45 11.94 -4.88 12.96
C LYS A 45 10.45 -4.57 12.82
N GLU A 46 10.01 -3.42 13.30
CA GLU A 46 8.62 -3.00 13.20
C GLU A 46 8.22 -2.68 11.77
N ALA A 47 9.11 -2.01 11.02
CA ALA A 47 8.91 -1.75 9.60
C ALA A 47 8.79 -3.05 8.79
N LEU A 48 9.60 -4.06 9.13
CA LEU A 48 9.51 -5.38 8.50
C LEU A 48 8.16 -6.04 8.76
N LYS A 49 7.65 -5.95 9.98
CA LYS A 49 6.31 -6.45 10.33
C LYS A 49 5.22 -5.78 9.48
N LYS A 50 5.28 -4.46 9.36
CA LYS A 50 4.33 -3.70 8.54
C LYS A 50 4.42 -4.10 7.07
N SER A 51 5.62 -4.26 6.53
CA SER A 51 5.85 -4.71 5.17
C SER A 51 5.25 -6.10 4.92
N LYS A 52 5.45 -7.02 5.84
CA LYS A 52 4.87 -8.38 5.74
C LYS A 52 3.35 -8.36 5.78
N ALA A 53 2.74 -7.52 6.62
CA ALA A 53 1.29 -7.36 6.69
C ALA A 53 0.74 -6.83 5.36
N ILE A 54 1.40 -5.87 4.74
CA ILE A 54 1.02 -5.32 3.44
C ILE A 54 1.13 -6.40 2.35
N ASN A 55 2.20 -7.18 2.35
CA ASN A 55 2.37 -8.29 1.40
C ASN A 55 1.29 -9.36 1.56
N SER A 56 0.90 -9.67 2.79
CA SER A 56 -0.20 -10.62 3.06
C SER A 56 -1.53 -10.11 2.47
N LEU A 57 -1.82 -8.82 2.63
CA LEU A 57 -3.00 -8.21 2.00
C LEU A 57 -2.93 -8.25 0.48
N ASN A 58 -1.76 -8.03 -0.09
CA ASN A 58 -1.56 -8.15 -1.54
C ASN A 58 -1.93 -9.55 -2.03
N ASP A 59 -1.47 -10.58 -1.34
CA ASP A 59 -1.79 -11.96 -1.69
C ASP A 59 -3.29 -12.24 -1.58
N ASP A 60 -3.95 -11.79 -0.52
CA ASP A 60 -5.38 -11.94 -0.32
C ASP A 60 -6.20 -11.23 -1.41
N ILE A 61 -5.79 -10.02 -1.79
CA ILE A 61 -6.43 -9.27 -2.88
C ILE A 61 -6.29 -10.01 -4.20
N ASN A 62 -5.10 -10.52 -4.49
CA ASN A 62 -4.85 -11.27 -5.72
C ASN A 62 -5.71 -12.54 -5.78
N GLU A 63 -5.78 -13.30 -4.69
CA GLU A 63 -6.60 -14.51 -4.61
C GLU A 63 -8.08 -14.21 -4.83
N LEU A 64 -8.60 -13.21 -4.13
CA LEU A 64 -10.00 -12.80 -4.29
C LEU A 64 -10.28 -12.33 -5.71
N ALA A 65 -9.40 -11.52 -6.29
CA ALA A 65 -9.56 -11.03 -7.66
C ALA A 65 -9.59 -12.18 -8.67
N PHE A 66 -8.69 -13.14 -8.57
CA PHE A 66 -8.70 -14.34 -9.43
C PHE A 66 -9.96 -15.17 -9.25
N GLU A 67 -10.41 -15.35 -8.00
CA GLU A 67 -11.64 -16.08 -7.71
C GLU A 67 -12.85 -15.42 -8.36
N LEU A 68 -12.96 -14.09 -8.29
CA LEU A 68 -14.07 -13.37 -8.91
C LEU A 68 -14.06 -13.50 -10.43
N ILE A 69 -12.88 -13.44 -11.05
CA ILE A 69 -12.75 -13.63 -12.49
C ILE A 69 -13.16 -15.04 -12.89
N ALA A 70 -12.68 -16.04 -12.16
CA ALA A 70 -12.95 -17.43 -12.47
C ALA A 70 -14.42 -17.82 -12.28
N ARG A 71 -15.04 -17.35 -11.21
CA ARG A 71 -16.43 -17.72 -10.86
C ARG A 71 -17.48 -16.97 -11.67
N TYR A 72 -17.29 -15.69 -11.88
CA TYR A 72 -18.35 -14.81 -12.40
C TYR A 72 -18.09 -14.30 -13.80
N GLN A 73 -16.89 -14.50 -14.32
CA GLN A 73 -16.49 -14.06 -15.67
C GLN A 73 -16.92 -12.61 -15.95
N PRO A 74 -16.50 -11.66 -15.10
CA PRO A 74 -16.92 -10.27 -15.23
C PRO A 74 -16.43 -9.68 -16.54
N VAL A 75 -17.17 -8.69 -17.05
CA VAL A 75 -16.87 -8.02 -18.32
C VAL A 75 -16.86 -6.50 -18.11
N ALA A 76 -16.34 -5.79 -19.11
CA ALA A 76 -16.34 -4.34 -19.19
C ALA A 76 -15.80 -3.67 -17.91
N SER A 77 -16.58 -2.81 -17.27
CA SER A 77 -16.13 -2.01 -16.12
C SER A 77 -15.72 -2.84 -14.92
N ASP A 78 -16.41 -3.95 -14.65
CA ASP A 78 -16.10 -4.82 -13.52
C ASP A 78 -14.75 -5.50 -13.70
N LEU A 79 -14.46 -5.99 -14.92
CA LEU A 79 -13.16 -6.59 -15.21
C LEU A 79 -12.04 -5.56 -15.15
N ARG A 80 -12.26 -4.36 -15.66
CA ARG A 80 -11.28 -3.27 -15.58
C ARG A 80 -10.99 -2.87 -14.13
N PHE A 81 -12.01 -2.83 -13.29
CA PHE A 81 -11.85 -2.56 -11.87
C PHE A 81 -10.98 -3.62 -11.20
N ILE A 82 -11.28 -4.90 -11.42
CA ILE A 82 -10.52 -6.01 -10.86
C ILE A 82 -9.05 -5.96 -11.33
N LYS A 83 -8.85 -5.70 -12.62
CA LYS A 83 -7.49 -5.51 -13.17
C LYS A 83 -6.75 -4.38 -12.46
N SER A 84 -7.41 -3.25 -12.25
CA SER A 84 -6.82 -2.12 -11.54
C SER A 84 -6.42 -2.49 -10.09
N CYS A 85 -7.19 -3.36 -9.44
CA CYS A 85 -6.86 -3.82 -8.10
C CYS A 85 -5.52 -4.56 -8.05
N PHE A 86 -5.22 -5.39 -9.05
CA PHE A 86 -3.89 -6.04 -9.13
C PHE A 86 -2.76 -5.01 -9.18
N GLU A 87 -2.89 -4.01 -10.03
CA GLU A 87 -1.87 -2.99 -10.23
C GLU A 87 -1.67 -2.12 -8.99
N ILE A 88 -2.78 -1.71 -8.37
CA ILE A 88 -2.75 -0.89 -7.15
C ILE A 88 -2.13 -1.69 -6.00
N ALA A 89 -2.57 -2.92 -5.79
CA ALA A 89 -2.07 -3.77 -4.71
C ALA A 89 -0.56 -4.02 -4.85
N TYR A 90 -0.10 -4.28 -6.06
CA TYR A 90 1.33 -4.44 -6.34
C TYR A 90 2.12 -3.16 -6.00
N THR A 91 1.61 -2.01 -6.42
CA THR A 91 2.25 -0.72 -6.16
C THR A 91 2.31 -0.42 -4.65
N LEU A 92 1.22 -0.67 -3.94
CA LEU A 92 1.17 -0.46 -2.49
C LEU A 92 2.11 -1.40 -1.72
N SER A 93 2.28 -2.64 -2.21
CA SER A 93 3.22 -3.57 -1.60
C SER A 93 4.67 -3.07 -1.72
N ARG A 94 4.98 -2.40 -2.82
CA ARG A 94 6.30 -1.77 -3.00
C ARG A 94 6.53 -0.64 -2.00
N PHE A 95 5.52 0.15 -1.68
CA PHE A 95 5.65 1.20 -0.66
C PHE A 95 6.03 0.62 0.69
N GLY A 96 5.42 -0.49 1.08
CA GLY A 96 5.79 -1.18 2.31
C GLY A 96 7.25 -1.62 2.32
N ARG A 97 7.73 -2.13 1.21
CA ARG A 97 9.13 -2.53 1.06
C ARG A 97 10.08 -1.34 1.14
N TYR A 98 9.78 -0.26 0.43
CA TYR A 98 10.62 0.93 0.45
C TYR A 98 10.65 1.58 1.84
N ALA A 99 9.53 1.56 2.55
CA ALA A 99 9.49 2.01 3.94
C ALA A 99 10.47 1.20 4.81
N TYR A 100 10.47 -0.11 4.65
CA TYR A 100 11.43 -0.98 5.34
C TYR A 100 12.88 -0.64 4.96
N ASP A 101 13.16 -0.45 3.67
CA ASP A 101 14.51 -0.09 3.20
C ASP A 101 15.00 1.23 3.81
N ILE A 102 14.12 2.22 3.98
CA ILE A 102 14.46 3.47 4.67
C ILE A 102 14.91 3.20 6.12
N THR A 103 14.22 2.33 6.83
CA THR A 103 14.60 2.00 8.21
C THR A 103 15.92 1.25 8.30
N LEU A 104 16.29 0.48 7.27
CA LEU A 104 17.56 -0.21 7.20
C LEU A 104 18.75 0.75 7.15
N VAL A 105 18.61 1.91 6.55
CA VAL A 105 19.66 2.93 6.52
C VAL A 105 20.05 3.33 7.95
N THR A 106 19.06 3.59 8.80
CA THR A 106 19.32 3.91 10.21
C THR A 106 19.87 2.72 10.98
N HIS A 107 19.39 1.51 10.67
CA HIS A 107 19.90 0.28 11.29
C HIS A 107 21.39 0.07 11.02
N GLU A 108 21.83 0.27 9.78
CA GLU A 108 23.22 0.02 9.36
C GLU A 108 24.17 1.17 9.73
N PHE A 109 23.75 2.40 9.57
CA PHE A 109 24.61 3.58 9.70
C PHE A 109 24.36 4.41 10.95
N GLY A 110 23.31 4.10 11.71
CA GLY A 110 22.90 4.88 12.86
C GLY A 110 22.42 6.27 12.50
N LYS A 111 22.42 7.18 13.46
CA LYS A 111 21.95 8.55 13.26
C LYS A 111 22.94 9.36 12.41
N LEU A 112 22.52 9.78 11.24
CA LEU A 112 23.33 10.61 10.33
C LEU A 112 23.27 12.08 10.76
N LYS A 113 24.27 12.54 11.49
CA LYS A 113 24.28 13.89 12.09
C LYS A 113 24.56 15.01 11.10
N LYS A 114 25.23 14.72 9.99
CA LYS A 114 25.67 15.72 9.01
C LYS A 114 24.81 15.79 7.74
N CYS A 115 23.72 15.06 7.68
CA CYS A 115 22.84 15.05 6.50
C CYS A 115 21.71 16.06 6.65
N ASP A 116 21.42 16.77 5.56
CA ASP A 116 20.24 17.61 5.48
C ASP A 116 19.00 16.71 5.36
N LYS A 117 18.20 16.70 6.40
CA LYS A 117 16.99 15.87 6.47
C LYS A 117 15.75 16.54 5.91
N SER A 118 15.84 17.82 5.52
CA SER A 118 14.69 18.57 5.01
C SER A 118 14.14 18.01 3.72
N ALA A 119 14.99 17.52 2.83
CA ALA A 119 14.56 16.89 1.57
C ALA A 119 13.78 15.60 1.82
N VAL A 120 14.20 14.78 2.77
CA VAL A 120 13.52 13.54 3.14
C VAL A 120 12.14 13.84 3.75
N GLU A 121 12.08 14.84 4.64
CA GLU A 121 10.82 15.27 5.26
C GLU A 121 9.82 15.76 4.21
N LYS A 122 10.26 16.58 3.27
CA LYS A 122 9.43 17.07 2.16
C LYS A 122 8.94 15.91 1.29
N ALA A 123 9.83 15.00 0.91
CA ALA A 123 9.48 13.84 0.10
C ALA A 123 8.41 12.98 0.80
N GLY A 124 8.55 12.76 2.10
CA GLY A 124 7.56 12.02 2.89
C GLY A 124 6.20 12.69 2.91
N LYS A 125 6.15 13.98 3.14
CA LYS A 125 4.91 14.76 3.12
C LYS A 125 4.23 14.70 1.76
N HIS A 126 4.98 14.85 0.68
CA HIS A 126 4.45 14.75 -0.68
C HIS A 126 3.88 13.36 -0.98
N THR A 127 4.58 12.32 -0.58
CA THR A 127 4.11 10.93 -0.78
C THR A 127 2.78 10.69 -0.06
N CYS A 128 2.68 11.12 1.19
CA CYS A 128 1.45 10.96 1.97
C CYS A 128 0.30 11.81 1.41
N LEU A 129 0.58 13.02 0.94
CA LEU A 129 -0.42 13.90 0.32
C LEU A 129 -0.97 13.32 -0.99
N LEU A 130 -0.10 12.78 -1.85
CA LEU A 130 -0.53 12.15 -3.10
C LEU A 130 -1.47 10.99 -2.86
N TYR A 131 -1.30 10.31 -1.75
CA TYR A 131 -2.10 9.16 -1.39
C TYR A 131 -3.45 9.55 -0.76
N THR A 132 -3.48 10.57 0.10
CA THR A 132 -4.67 10.97 0.87
C THR A 132 -5.43 12.13 0.25
N SER A 133 -4.83 12.85 -0.70
CA SER A 133 -5.42 14.01 -1.34
C SER A 133 -6.45 13.60 -2.40
N PRO A 134 -7.53 14.38 -2.59
CA PRO A 134 -8.34 14.24 -3.80
C PRO A 134 -7.50 14.44 -5.04
N SER A 135 -7.98 13.94 -6.18
CA SER A 135 -7.23 14.01 -7.44
C SER A 135 -6.72 15.43 -7.70
N PRO A 136 -5.45 15.61 -8.09
CA PRO A 136 -4.91 16.95 -8.40
C PRO A 136 -5.61 17.68 -9.55
N ARG A 137 -6.49 17.00 -10.25
CA ARG A 137 -7.26 17.56 -11.37
C ARG A 137 -8.60 18.17 -10.95
N ASP A 138 -8.99 17.97 -9.73
CA ASP A 138 -10.28 18.45 -9.21
C ASP A 138 -10.19 19.84 -8.61
#